data_56bef0525656a0577b1f3002a675d0ba
#
_entry.id   56bef0525656a0577b1f3002a675d0ba
#
_cell.length_a   1.000
_cell.length_b   1.000
_cell.length_c   1.000
_cell.angle_alpha   90.00
_cell.angle_beta   90.00
_cell.angle_gamma   90.00
#
_symmetry.space_group_name_H-M   'P 1'
#
loop_
_entity.id
_entity.type
_entity.pdbx_description
1 polymer ?
#
loop_
_entity_poly.entity_id
_entity_poly.type
_entity_poly.pdbx_seq_one_letter_code
_entity_poly.pdbx_strand_id
1 'polypeptide(L)'
;MRSTTIRRWSIVHTWTSLVCTLFLFLLALTGLPLIFHHEIEHLLGEAPELREMAPDAPRLDLQQIVEAGERHRPGEVVQYLGWEDDEPNGVVTIMAATAGTEPNSSHTFMLDARSGEAVEMPAANGGFMMLMLRLHVDMFAGLPGKLLLAFMGILF
;
A
#
# COMPACT_ATOMS: atom_id res chain seq x y z
N MET A 1 -12.58 26.65 41.85
CA MET A 1 -11.36 26.54 40.96
C MET A 1 -10.89 27.95 40.64
N ARG A 2 -9.59 28.26 40.71
CA ARG A 2 -9.05 29.59 40.37
C ARG A 2 -9.22 29.86 38.87
N SER A 3 -9.64 31.07 38.49
CA SER A 3 -9.83 31.48 37.09
C SER A 3 -8.60 31.26 36.21
N THR A 4 -7.43 31.37 36.80
CA THR A 4 -6.12 31.09 36.15
C THR A 4 -5.95 29.62 35.77
N THR A 5 -6.47 28.67 36.54
CA THR A 5 -6.43 27.24 36.25
C THR A 5 -7.31 26.90 35.05
N ILE A 6 -8.52 27.42 35.01
CA ILE A 6 -9.44 27.21 33.88
C ILE A 6 -8.85 27.76 32.58
N ARG A 7 -8.26 28.95 32.64
CA ARG A 7 -7.60 29.55 31.45
C ARG A 7 -6.43 28.73 30.94
N ARG A 8 -5.60 28.18 31.84
CA ARG A 8 -4.48 27.28 31.44
C ARG A 8 -4.99 26.00 30.76
N TRP A 9 -5.98 25.36 31.34
CA TRP A 9 -6.57 24.17 30.75
C TRP A 9 -7.24 24.45 29.41
N SER A 10 -7.94 25.57 29.25
CA SER A 10 -8.51 26.00 27.97
C SER A 10 -7.42 26.18 26.90
N ILE A 11 -6.29 26.81 27.24
CA ILE A 11 -5.17 26.99 26.32
C ILE A 11 -4.59 25.63 25.90
N VAL A 12 -4.31 24.75 26.87
CA VAL A 12 -3.80 23.39 26.57
C VAL A 12 -4.75 22.65 25.65
N HIS A 13 -6.04 22.62 26.00
CA HIS A 13 -7.04 21.96 25.18
C HIS A 13 -7.11 22.52 23.75
N THR A 14 -7.12 23.86 23.61
CA THR A 14 -7.16 24.49 22.28
C THR A 14 -5.96 24.08 21.41
N TRP A 15 -4.75 24.14 21.97
CA TRP A 15 -3.55 23.78 21.22
C TRP A 15 -3.49 22.28 20.89
N THR A 16 -3.85 21.43 21.85
CA THR A 16 -3.90 19.99 21.63
C THR A 16 -4.91 19.64 20.54
N SER A 17 -6.12 20.19 20.62
CA SER A 17 -7.17 19.97 19.62
C SER A 17 -6.75 20.47 18.23
N LEU A 18 -6.11 21.65 18.14
CA LEU A 18 -5.64 22.19 16.87
C LEU A 18 -4.59 21.28 16.22
N VAL A 19 -3.63 20.81 17.00
CA VAL A 19 -2.59 19.90 16.52
C VAL A 19 -3.21 18.57 16.09
N CYS A 20 -4.07 17.96 16.90
CA CYS A 20 -4.75 16.71 16.55
C CYS A 20 -5.57 16.87 15.26
N THR A 21 -6.33 17.96 15.13
CA THR A 21 -7.12 18.26 13.93
C THR A 21 -6.27 18.37 12.69
N LEU A 22 -5.06 18.98 12.79
CA LEU A 22 -4.13 19.07 11.66
C LEU A 22 -3.68 17.67 11.19
N PHE A 23 -3.34 16.79 12.13
CA PHE A 23 -2.94 15.41 11.78
C PHE A 23 -4.10 14.61 11.19
N LEU A 24 -5.31 14.72 11.74
CA LEU A 24 -6.49 14.08 11.18
C LEU A 24 -6.83 14.60 9.79
N PHE A 25 -6.71 15.91 9.58
CA PHE A 25 -6.90 16.51 8.26
C PHE A 25 -5.87 15.99 7.26
N LEU A 26 -4.59 15.86 7.65
CA LEU A 26 -3.55 15.27 6.82
C LEU A 26 -3.89 13.81 6.46
N LEU A 27 -4.31 13.00 7.45
CA LEU A 27 -4.73 11.63 7.22
C LEU A 27 -5.94 11.55 6.28
N ALA A 28 -6.93 12.40 6.43
CA ALA A 28 -8.08 12.45 5.53
C ALA A 28 -7.67 12.85 4.10
N LEU A 29 -6.80 13.87 3.97
CA LEU A 29 -6.33 14.36 2.69
C LEU A 29 -5.48 13.32 1.93
N THR A 30 -4.66 12.56 2.64
CA THR A 30 -3.83 11.50 2.06
C THR A 30 -4.59 10.19 1.87
N GLY A 31 -5.57 9.89 2.73
CA GLY A 31 -6.40 8.70 2.62
C GLY A 31 -7.41 8.74 1.48
N LEU A 32 -7.91 9.93 1.12
CA LEU A 32 -8.88 10.07 0.04
C LEU A 32 -8.34 9.57 -1.32
N PRO A 33 -7.14 9.96 -1.79
CA PRO A 33 -6.55 9.38 -2.99
C PRO A 33 -6.32 7.86 -2.89
N LEU A 34 -6.00 7.34 -1.70
CA LEU A 34 -5.77 5.90 -1.51
C LEU A 34 -7.04 5.06 -1.70
N ILE A 35 -8.24 5.63 -1.48
CA ILE A 35 -9.50 4.96 -1.78
C ILE A 35 -9.68 4.79 -3.30
N PHE A 36 -9.23 5.76 -4.07
CA PHE A 36 -9.33 5.78 -5.53
C PHE A 36 -8.00 5.46 -6.21
N HIS A 37 -7.15 4.64 -5.56
CA HIS A 37 -5.80 4.39 -6.05
C HIS A 37 -5.81 3.78 -7.46
N HIS A 38 -6.68 2.84 -7.72
CA HIS A 38 -6.79 2.14 -9.00
C HIS A 38 -7.12 3.10 -10.16
N GLU A 39 -8.14 3.93 -9.99
CA GLU A 39 -8.53 4.93 -11.00
C GLU A 39 -7.43 5.97 -11.23
N ILE A 40 -6.74 6.36 -10.16
CA ILE A 40 -5.66 7.34 -10.24
C ILE A 40 -4.44 6.74 -10.93
N GLU A 41 -4.06 5.50 -10.62
CA GLU A 41 -2.95 4.79 -11.27
C GLU A 41 -3.20 4.58 -12.76
N HIS A 42 -4.42 4.20 -13.14
CA HIS A 42 -4.80 4.14 -14.55
C HIS A 42 -4.73 5.50 -15.25
N LEU A 43 -5.21 6.55 -14.61
CA LEU A 43 -5.18 7.92 -15.17
C LEU A 43 -3.74 8.43 -15.33
N LEU A 44 -2.85 8.06 -14.43
CA LEU A 44 -1.44 8.44 -14.46
C LEU A 44 -0.59 7.53 -15.36
N GLY A 45 -1.14 6.41 -15.86
CA GLY A 45 -0.38 5.39 -16.59
C GLY A 45 0.61 4.62 -15.70
N GLU A 46 0.34 4.55 -14.41
CA GLU A 46 1.14 3.83 -13.42
C GLU A 46 0.56 2.42 -13.12
N ALA A 47 -0.63 2.09 -13.63
CA ALA A 47 -1.23 0.78 -13.47
C ALA A 47 -0.48 -0.28 -14.29
N PRO A 48 -0.29 -1.51 -13.77
CA PRO A 48 0.28 -2.60 -14.55
C PRO A 48 -0.66 -2.99 -15.69
N GLU A 49 -0.19 -2.99 -16.92
CA GLU A 49 -0.98 -3.38 -18.09
C GLU A 49 -0.88 -4.88 -18.31
N LEU A 50 -1.95 -5.61 -18.00
CA LEU A 50 -2.09 -7.01 -18.35
C LEU A 50 -2.43 -7.15 -19.83
N ARG A 51 -2.01 -8.28 -20.42
CA ARG A 51 -2.31 -8.58 -21.81
C ARG A 51 -3.80 -8.72 -22.05
N GLU A 52 -4.32 -8.05 -23.08
CA GLU A 52 -5.68 -8.26 -23.54
C GLU A 52 -5.87 -9.71 -24.02
N MET A 53 -6.81 -10.42 -23.40
CA MET A 53 -7.20 -11.78 -23.75
C MET A 53 -8.73 -11.87 -23.82
N ALA A 54 -9.23 -12.94 -24.48
CA ALA A 54 -10.66 -13.18 -24.52
C ALA A 54 -11.26 -13.25 -23.10
N PRO A 55 -12.45 -12.66 -22.85
CA PRO A 55 -13.06 -12.62 -21.51
C PRO A 55 -13.26 -14.00 -20.88
N ASP A 56 -13.42 -15.04 -21.70
CA ASP A 56 -13.63 -16.43 -21.34
C ASP A 56 -12.33 -17.26 -21.34
N ALA A 57 -11.16 -16.63 -21.49
CA ALA A 57 -9.90 -17.33 -21.44
C ALA A 57 -9.73 -18.05 -20.09
N PRO A 58 -9.37 -19.36 -20.11
CA PRO A 58 -9.23 -20.14 -18.89
C PRO A 58 -8.12 -19.56 -18.02
N ARG A 59 -8.35 -19.55 -16.71
CA ARG A 59 -7.33 -19.18 -15.73
C ARG A 59 -6.44 -20.37 -15.42
N LEU A 60 -5.19 -20.08 -15.16
CA LEU A 60 -4.23 -21.02 -14.62
C LEU A 60 -4.65 -21.45 -13.20
N ASP A 61 -4.35 -22.67 -12.85
CA ASP A 61 -4.50 -23.12 -11.48
C ASP A 61 -3.38 -22.59 -10.58
N LEU A 62 -3.54 -22.74 -9.27
CA LEU A 62 -2.57 -22.22 -8.30
C LEU A 62 -1.15 -22.75 -8.52
N GLN A 63 -1.00 -24.03 -8.87
CA GLN A 63 0.29 -24.63 -9.12
C GLN A 63 0.95 -24.01 -10.35
N GLN A 64 0.20 -23.83 -11.43
CA GLN A 64 0.68 -23.20 -12.66
C GLN A 64 1.12 -21.74 -12.43
N ILE A 65 0.40 -21.00 -11.53
CA ILE A 65 0.78 -19.63 -11.14
C ILE A 65 2.11 -19.66 -10.37
N VAL A 66 2.27 -20.55 -9.40
CA VAL A 66 3.54 -20.72 -8.66
C VAL A 66 4.68 -21.04 -9.62
N GLU A 67 4.50 -22.02 -10.52
CA GLU A 67 5.50 -22.38 -11.52
C GLU A 67 5.83 -21.23 -12.48
N ALA A 68 4.83 -20.38 -12.80
CA ALA A 68 5.07 -19.18 -13.60
C ALA A 68 5.98 -18.17 -12.85
N GLY A 69 5.73 -17.95 -11.57
CA GLY A 69 6.58 -17.13 -10.71
C GLY A 69 8.00 -17.67 -10.62
N GLU A 70 8.17 -18.97 -10.37
CA GLU A 70 9.50 -19.61 -10.31
C GLU A 70 10.27 -19.57 -11.66
N ARG A 71 9.55 -19.62 -12.79
CA ARG A 71 10.17 -19.41 -14.10
C ARG A 71 10.63 -17.96 -14.31
N HIS A 72 9.86 -17.00 -13.80
CA HIS A 72 10.23 -15.59 -13.90
C HIS A 72 11.41 -15.24 -12.98
N ARG A 73 11.48 -15.84 -11.78
CA ARG A 73 12.54 -15.62 -10.79
C ARG A 73 13.19 -16.95 -10.36
N PRO A 74 14.07 -17.54 -11.19
CA PRO A 74 14.71 -18.82 -10.87
C PRO A 74 15.55 -18.74 -9.59
N GLY A 75 15.32 -19.66 -8.67
CA GLY A 75 16.04 -19.72 -7.40
C GLY A 75 15.39 -18.95 -6.25
N GLU A 76 14.27 -18.28 -6.51
CA GLU A 76 13.43 -17.68 -5.48
C GLU A 76 12.19 -18.55 -5.23
N VAL A 77 11.60 -18.42 -4.05
CA VAL A 77 10.35 -19.10 -3.65
C VAL A 77 9.23 -18.11 -3.50
N VAL A 78 8.02 -18.51 -3.87
CA VAL A 78 6.81 -17.72 -3.66
C VAL A 78 6.52 -17.63 -2.17
N GLN A 79 6.42 -16.42 -1.64
CA GLN A 79 6.04 -16.15 -0.26
C GLN A 79 4.57 -15.79 -0.12
N TYR A 80 4.06 -15.05 -1.08
CA TYR A 80 2.70 -14.54 -1.05
C TYR A 80 2.11 -14.46 -2.46
N LEU A 81 0.86 -14.83 -2.57
CA LEU A 81 0.00 -14.60 -3.74
C LEU A 81 -1.24 -13.86 -3.30
N GLY A 82 -1.55 -12.75 -3.96
CA GLY A 82 -2.74 -11.93 -3.69
C GLY A 82 -3.55 -11.70 -4.94
N TRP A 83 -4.86 -11.72 -4.81
CA TRP A 83 -5.81 -11.32 -5.85
C TRP A 83 -6.46 -10.03 -5.39
N GLU A 84 -6.59 -9.09 -6.29
CA GLU A 84 -7.28 -7.83 -6.05
C GLU A 84 -8.62 -7.84 -6.78
N ASP A 85 -9.64 -7.28 -6.15
CA ASP A 85 -10.99 -7.26 -6.73
C ASP A 85 -11.04 -6.38 -8.00
N ASP A 86 -10.21 -5.33 -8.02
CA ASP A 86 -10.15 -4.35 -9.11
C ASP A 86 -9.39 -4.87 -10.34
N GLU A 87 -8.47 -5.83 -10.14
CA GLU A 87 -7.72 -6.48 -11.22
C GLU A 87 -7.85 -8.01 -11.13
N PRO A 88 -9.03 -8.57 -11.45
CA PRO A 88 -9.35 -9.99 -11.20
C PRO A 88 -8.48 -10.98 -11.98
N ASN A 89 -7.76 -10.55 -13.00
CA ASN A 89 -6.84 -11.37 -13.77
C ASN A 89 -5.37 -11.17 -13.36
N GLY A 90 -5.10 -10.23 -12.48
CA GLY A 90 -3.79 -10.00 -11.91
C GLY A 90 -3.59 -10.79 -10.62
N VAL A 91 -2.41 -11.37 -10.47
CA VAL A 91 -2.00 -12.03 -9.23
C VAL A 91 -0.74 -11.34 -8.73
N VAL A 92 -0.88 -10.55 -7.66
CA VAL A 92 0.26 -9.95 -6.98
C VAL A 92 1.10 -11.06 -6.39
N THR A 93 2.34 -11.16 -6.82
CA THR A 93 3.26 -12.23 -6.45
C THR A 93 4.47 -11.63 -5.72
N ILE A 94 4.73 -12.11 -4.52
CA ILE A 94 5.92 -11.74 -3.75
C ILE A 94 6.84 -12.95 -3.66
N MET A 95 8.07 -12.79 -4.12
CA MET A 95 9.09 -13.83 -4.12
C MET A 95 10.36 -13.38 -3.40
N ALA A 96 11.08 -14.32 -2.82
CA ALA A 96 12.37 -14.07 -2.21
C ALA A 96 13.25 -15.33 -2.22
N ALA A 97 14.56 -15.16 -1.95
CA ALA A 97 15.54 -16.26 -1.96
C ALA A 97 15.21 -17.38 -0.95
N THR A 98 14.54 -17.07 0.14
CA THR A 98 14.10 -18.06 1.14
C THR A 98 12.75 -17.66 1.73
N ALA A 99 11.96 -18.66 2.13
CA ALA A 99 10.71 -18.43 2.85
C ALA A 99 10.95 -17.66 4.16
N GLY A 100 10.09 -16.66 4.43
CA GLY A 100 10.20 -15.82 5.63
C GLY A 100 11.25 -14.71 5.56
N THR A 101 11.76 -14.41 4.36
CA THR A 101 12.65 -13.26 4.14
C THR A 101 11.91 -11.95 4.41
N GLU A 102 12.62 -10.97 4.98
CA GLU A 102 12.08 -9.64 5.24
C GLU A 102 11.55 -8.99 3.94
N PRO A 103 10.45 -8.21 4.00
CA PRO A 103 9.82 -7.62 2.82
C PRO A 103 10.75 -6.76 1.96
N ASN A 104 11.75 -6.13 2.57
CA ASN A 104 12.74 -5.29 1.86
C ASN A 104 13.70 -6.08 0.96
N SER A 105 13.76 -7.40 1.11
CA SER A 105 14.61 -8.31 0.31
C SER A 105 13.77 -9.18 -0.61
N SER A 106 12.48 -8.90 -0.76
CA SER A 106 11.57 -9.60 -1.65
C SER A 106 11.33 -8.81 -2.93
N HIS A 107 10.97 -9.53 -3.98
CA HIS A 107 10.57 -8.96 -5.27
C HIS A 107 9.06 -9.07 -5.41
N THR A 108 8.42 -7.97 -5.80
CA THR A 108 6.98 -7.92 -6.03
C THR A 108 6.73 -7.61 -7.50
N PHE A 109 5.90 -8.43 -8.12
CA PHE A 109 5.44 -8.26 -9.50
C PHE A 109 4.03 -8.84 -9.65
N MET A 110 3.38 -8.56 -10.76
CA MET A 110 2.08 -9.11 -11.07
C MET A 110 2.19 -10.20 -12.12
N LEU A 111 1.50 -11.33 -11.91
CA LEU A 111 1.32 -12.39 -12.92
C LEU A 111 -0.08 -12.27 -13.51
N ASP A 112 -0.19 -12.37 -14.83
CA ASP A 112 -1.48 -12.57 -15.47
C ASP A 112 -1.96 -14.00 -15.18
N ALA A 113 -3.10 -14.12 -14.52
CA ALA A 113 -3.69 -15.40 -14.12
C ALA A 113 -4.11 -16.31 -15.29
N ARG A 114 -4.09 -15.82 -16.51
CA ARG A 114 -4.48 -16.57 -17.72
C ARG A 114 -3.28 -16.99 -18.56
N SER A 115 -2.31 -16.10 -18.73
CA SER A 115 -1.11 -16.38 -19.54
C SER A 115 0.10 -16.83 -18.71
N GLY A 116 0.15 -16.45 -17.41
CA GLY A 116 1.34 -16.64 -16.60
C GLY A 116 2.49 -15.67 -16.94
N GLU A 117 2.23 -14.67 -17.79
CA GLU A 117 3.20 -13.59 -18.06
C GLU A 117 3.38 -12.72 -16.83
N ALA A 118 4.62 -12.38 -16.52
CA ALA A 118 4.94 -11.46 -15.45
C ALA A 118 4.96 -10.01 -15.97
N VAL A 119 4.30 -9.14 -15.25
CA VAL A 119 4.33 -7.69 -15.46
C VAL A 119 5.00 -7.08 -14.24
N GLU A 120 6.07 -6.34 -14.47
CA GLU A 120 6.74 -5.62 -13.39
C GLU A 120 5.80 -4.53 -12.87
N MET A 121 5.58 -4.53 -11.57
CA MET A 121 4.84 -3.43 -10.96
C MET A 121 5.71 -2.17 -10.98
N PRO A 122 5.12 -0.99 -11.23
CA PRO A 122 5.84 0.27 -11.10
C PRO A 122 6.59 0.31 -9.77
N ALA A 123 7.84 0.77 -9.82
CA ALA A 123 8.74 0.67 -8.67
C ALA A 123 8.04 1.12 -7.38
N ALA A 124 7.96 0.21 -6.39
CA ALA A 124 7.27 0.42 -5.11
C ALA A 124 7.76 1.64 -4.30
N ASN A 125 8.74 2.37 -4.82
CA ASN A 125 9.36 3.56 -4.21
C ASN A 125 9.07 4.85 -4.97
N GLY A 126 8.26 4.84 -6.02
CA GLY A 126 7.93 5.99 -6.86
C GLY A 126 6.43 6.19 -7.04
N GLY A 127 6.07 7.28 -7.74
CA GLY A 127 4.69 7.58 -8.07
C GLY A 127 3.93 8.36 -7.00
N PHE A 128 2.81 8.93 -7.44
CA PHE A 128 1.95 9.75 -6.60
C PHE A 128 1.30 8.93 -5.48
N MET A 129 0.87 7.70 -5.78
CA MET A 129 0.17 6.86 -4.80
C MET A 129 1.11 6.42 -3.66
N MET A 130 2.37 6.12 -3.96
CA MET A 130 3.36 5.81 -2.94
C MET A 130 3.65 7.01 -2.03
N LEU A 131 3.69 8.24 -2.58
CA LEU A 131 3.80 9.46 -1.78
C LEU A 131 2.63 9.59 -0.80
N MET A 132 1.39 9.40 -1.29
CA MET A 132 0.19 9.45 -0.46
C MET A 132 0.20 8.36 0.62
N LEU A 133 0.57 7.14 0.26
CA LEU A 133 0.67 6.02 1.20
C LEU A 133 1.67 6.29 2.31
N ARG A 134 2.88 6.75 1.99
CA ARG A 134 3.91 7.04 3.00
C ARG A 134 3.53 8.20 3.92
N LEU A 135 2.90 9.25 3.39
CA LEU A 135 2.36 10.33 4.21
C LEU A 135 1.25 9.84 5.14
N HIS A 136 0.39 8.93 4.66
CA HIS A 136 -0.74 8.41 5.42
C HIS A 136 -0.31 7.43 6.53
N VAL A 137 0.68 6.58 6.25
CA VAL A 137 1.06 5.49 7.17
C VAL A 137 2.08 5.92 8.22
N ASP A 138 3.09 6.68 7.83
CA ASP A 138 4.22 6.97 8.71
C ASP A 138 4.90 8.34 8.49
N MET A 139 4.36 9.17 7.62
CA MET A 139 4.91 10.50 7.30
C MET A 139 6.39 10.47 6.88
N PHE A 140 6.83 9.42 6.21
CA PHE A 140 8.24 9.13 5.85
C PHE A 140 9.19 8.93 7.04
N ALA A 141 8.67 8.83 8.26
CA ALA A 141 9.48 8.68 9.46
C ALA A 141 9.54 7.24 10.00
N GLY A 142 8.92 6.26 9.31
CA GLY A 142 8.91 4.87 9.72
C GLY A 142 8.23 4.66 11.07
N LEU A 143 8.83 3.87 11.97
CA LEU A 143 8.24 3.58 13.28
C LEU A 143 7.94 4.85 14.12
N PRO A 144 8.83 5.86 14.23
CA PRO A 144 8.50 7.12 14.89
C PRO A 144 7.26 7.82 14.34
N GLY A 145 7.07 7.83 13.02
CA GLY A 145 5.89 8.41 12.40
C GLY A 145 4.61 7.66 12.75
N LYS A 146 4.63 6.33 12.68
CA LYS A 146 3.49 5.48 13.11
C LYS A 146 3.11 5.73 14.57
N LEU A 147 4.09 5.79 15.46
CA LEU A 147 3.87 6.06 16.88
C LEU A 147 3.29 7.46 17.13
N LEU A 148 3.78 8.47 16.37
CA LEU A 148 3.25 9.83 16.44
C LEU A 148 1.79 9.88 16.01
N LEU A 149 1.43 9.27 14.87
CA LEU A 149 0.06 9.22 14.37
C LEU A 149 -0.86 8.48 15.34
N ALA A 150 -0.41 7.34 15.88
CA ALA A 150 -1.16 6.60 16.89
C ALA A 150 -1.40 7.43 18.16
N PHE A 151 -0.37 8.15 18.63
CA PHE A 151 -0.49 9.03 19.79
C PHE A 151 -1.46 10.19 19.54
N MET A 152 -1.43 10.80 18.36
CA MET A 152 -2.40 11.85 17.99
C MET A 152 -3.83 11.31 17.94
N GLY A 153 -4.03 10.08 17.45
CA GLY A 153 -5.34 9.42 17.48
C GLY A 153 -5.86 9.12 18.89
N ILE A 154 -5.00 8.85 19.85
CA ILE A 154 -5.38 8.65 21.25
C ILE A 154 -5.75 9.96 21.93
N LEU A 155 -5.09 11.08 21.57
CA LEU A 155 -5.35 12.39 22.13
C LEU A 155 -6.63 13.05 21.61
N PHE A 156 -7.08 12.64 20.41
CA PHE A 156 -8.32 13.11 19.79
C PHE A 156 -9.56 12.47 20.41
#